data_0c10b53a97a163664081bc97bbf51a87
#
_entry.id   0c10b53a97a163664081bc97bbf51a87
#
_cell.length_a   1.000
_cell.length_b   1.000
_cell.length_c   1.000
_cell.angle_alpha   90.00
_cell.angle_beta   90.00
_cell.angle_gamma   90.00
#
_symmetry.space_group_name_H-M   'P 1'
#
loop_
_entity.id
_entity.type
_entity.pdbx_description
1 polymer ?
#
loop_
_entity_poly.entity_id
_entity_poly.type
_entity_poly.pdbx_seq_one_letter_code
_entity_poly.pdbx_strand_id
1 'polypeptide(L)'
;NKDFEKVNGLCLRDKENIYKFTNPRALISDLDTVPYPAYHLLETDIYFEHSAYSYSVESFNSKRRASTCWERGCPRGCTFCSHNGMSRIDLQNIYGDGDRKKGEKLVRIVDKENETFQMPARWPTPEYAINNVKLLKDELDVDFISIVDENMTSNLKWTKEFCRLYVEEGLDKEIKWGTLGDAPSVAVKPEIVKTMKDAGCTYISFGFESASDKVLNQDIQKGQIRAHLQKTVDTMLANDMTPLTTFMMGNPHENIDDLMETLDFWIKNKASIDPFICTPYVGSPLFYDNQDFVLQQYDERLKLVFEGKAHVDKEIVAKWKLSALDKFMTDCGDAFQYTATVSQYFTIPELFALKNFMYKHDARRLLQMAHQRFEQTK
;
A
#
# COMPACT_ATOMS: atom_id res chain seq x y z
N ASN A 1 12.77 -1.29 -40.77
CA ASN A 1 13.47 -1.69 -39.53
C ASN A 1 13.15 -0.66 -38.45
N LYS A 2 12.41 -1.06 -37.42
CA LYS A 2 12.21 -0.23 -36.24
C LYS A 2 13.45 -0.40 -35.35
N ASP A 3 14.21 0.66 -35.18
CA ASP A 3 15.38 0.70 -34.32
C ASP A 3 14.91 0.97 -32.89
N PHE A 4 14.63 -0.10 -32.15
CA PHE A 4 14.13 -0.02 -30.78
C PHE A 4 15.16 0.54 -29.80
N GLU A 5 16.45 0.48 -30.10
CA GLU A 5 17.50 1.02 -29.24
C GLU A 5 17.44 2.56 -29.14
N LYS A 6 16.80 3.21 -30.10
CA LYS A 6 16.56 4.67 -30.09
C LYS A 6 15.27 5.09 -29.38
N VAL A 7 14.47 4.12 -28.91
CA VAL A 7 13.22 4.42 -28.18
C VAL A 7 13.51 4.45 -26.70
N ASN A 8 13.28 5.58 -26.06
CA ASN A 8 13.51 5.73 -24.62
C ASN A 8 12.52 4.91 -23.78
N GLY A 9 12.97 4.39 -22.64
CA GLY A 9 12.14 3.70 -21.65
C GLY A 9 11.80 2.25 -22.01
N LEU A 10 12.64 1.59 -22.82
CA LEU A 10 12.49 0.18 -23.15
C LEU A 10 13.52 -0.69 -22.41
N CYS A 11 13.09 -1.89 -22.08
CA CYS A 11 13.96 -3.00 -21.72
C CYS A 11 13.99 -3.98 -22.89
N LEU A 12 15.14 -4.15 -23.50
CA LEU A 12 15.35 -5.02 -24.66
C LEU A 12 16.12 -6.25 -24.22
N ARG A 13 15.76 -7.40 -24.79
CA ARG A 13 16.51 -8.64 -24.60
C ARG A 13 17.29 -8.95 -25.86
N ASP A 14 18.58 -9.11 -25.74
CA ASP A 14 19.43 -9.45 -26.88
C ASP A 14 19.43 -10.96 -27.19
N LYS A 15 20.19 -11.36 -28.19
CA LYS A 15 20.28 -12.76 -28.61
C LYS A 15 20.98 -13.68 -27.59
N GLU A 16 21.72 -13.09 -26.67
CA GLU A 16 22.44 -13.78 -25.59
C GLU A 16 21.62 -13.82 -24.29
N ASN A 17 20.35 -13.39 -24.34
CA ASN A 17 19.46 -13.25 -23.20
C ASN A 17 19.90 -12.19 -22.17
N ILE A 18 20.71 -11.24 -22.55
CA ILE A 18 21.13 -10.12 -21.73
C ILE A 18 20.10 -8.99 -21.88
N TYR A 19 19.70 -8.41 -20.76
CA TYR A 19 18.77 -7.28 -20.75
C TYR A 19 19.53 -5.98 -20.91
N LYS A 20 19.11 -5.19 -21.89
CA LYS A 20 19.57 -3.81 -22.12
C LYS A 20 18.44 -2.84 -21.88
N PHE A 21 18.74 -1.77 -21.16
CA PHE A 21 17.81 -0.67 -20.96
C PHE A 21 18.20 0.48 -21.89
N THR A 22 17.22 1.03 -22.58
CA THR A 22 17.40 2.26 -23.35
C THR A 22 17.39 3.47 -22.43
N ASN A 23 17.66 4.65 -22.96
CA ASN A 23 17.62 5.86 -22.15
C ASN A 23 16.25 6.01 -21.42
N PRO A 24 16.22 6.57 -20.21
CA PRO A 24 14.97 6.83 -19.51
C PRO A 24 14.03 7.71 -20.31
N ARG A 25 12.75 7.43 -20.21
CA ARG A 25 11.71 8.29 -20.74
C ARG A 25 11.41 9.42 -19.77
N ALA A 26 11.31 10.66 -20.30
CA ALA A 26 10.83 11.79 -19.49
C ALA A 26 9.43 11.51 -18.92
N LEU A 27 9.21 11.94 -17.70
CA LEU A 27 7.89 11.88 -17.08
C LEU A 27 6.91 12.81 -17.81
N ILE A 28 5.68 12.37 -17.98
CA ILE A 28 4.60 13.24 -18.50
C ILE A 28 4.32 14.28 -17.43
N SER A 29 4.62 15.54 -17.69
CA SER A 29 4.42 16.64 -16.75
C SER A 29 2.97 17.12 -16.70
N ASP A 30 2.31 17.15 -17.85
CA ASP A 30 0.91 17.53 -18.00
C ASP A 30 0.05 16.28 -18.15
N LEU A 31 -0.60 15.86 -17.07
CA LEU A 31 -1.42 14.64 -17.05
C LEU A 31 -2.78 14.83 -17.74
N ASP A 32 -3.22 16.06 -18.02
CA ASP A 32 -4.44 16.32 -18.79
C ASP A 32 -4.30 15.89 -20.25
N THR A 33 -3.07 15.71 -20.71
CA THR A 33 -2.78 15.17 -22.06
C THR A 33 -2.92 13.67 -22.17
N VAL A 34 -3.07 12.96 -21.05
CA VAL A 34 -3.27 11.51 -21.03
C VAL A 34 -4.73 11.20 -21.34
N PRO A 35 -5.04 10.41 -22.39
CA PRO A 35 -6.43 10.07 -22.69
C PRO A 35 -7.05 9.23 -21.56
N TYR A 36 -8.35 9.33 -21.38
CA TYR A 36 -9.08 8.41 -20.49
C TYR A 36 -8.94 6.97 -20.97
N PRO A 37 -9.06 5.98 -20.06
CA PRO A 37 -9.08 4.58 -20.47
C PRO A 37 -10.16 4.32 -21.50
N ALA A 38 -9.86 3.48 -22.49
CA ALA A 38 -10.80 3.13 -23.57
C ALA A 38 -11.86 2.13 -23.07
N TYR A 39 -12.71 2.54 -22.16
CA TYR A 39 -13.73 1.68 -21.53
C TYR A 39 -14.64 0.96 -22.54
N HIS A 40 -14.92 1.60 -23.68
CA HIS A 40 -15.70 1.03 -24.77
C HIS A 40 -15.09 -0.22 -25.43
N LEU A 41 -13.81 -0.51 -25.16
CA LEU A 41 -13.13 -1.72 -25.62
C LEU A 41 -13.17 -2.86 -24.58
N LEU A 42 -13.78 -2.63 -23.43
CA LEU A 42 -13.86 -3.61 -22.35
C LEU A 42 -15.28 -4.19 -22.26
N GLU A 43 -15.36 -5.45 -21.89
CA GLU A 43 -16.61 -6.08 -21.46
C GLU A 43 -16.94 -5.65 -20.02
N THR A 44 -17.34 -4.38 -19.88
CA THR A 44 -17.43 -3.70 -18.57
C THR A 44 -18.37 -4.38 -17.59
N ASP A 45 -19.41 -5.05 -18.05
CA ASP A 45 -20.39 -5.74 -17.19
C ASP A 45 -19.74 -6.85 -16.36
N ILE A 46 -18.76 -7.58 -16.91
CA ILE A 46 -18.01 -8.62 -16.18
C ILE A 46 -17.27 -8.00 -14.96
N TYR A 47 -16.70 -6.81 -15.13
CA TYR A 47 -15.99 -6.12 -14.05
C TYR A 47 -16.92 -5.60 -12.97
N PHE A 48 -18.13 -5.20 -13.33
CA PHE A 48 -19.11 -4.71 -12.37
C PHE A 48 -19.79 -5.83 -11.58
N GLU A 49 -20.09 -6.95 -12.20
CA GLU A 49 -20.71 -8.11 -11.55
C GLU A 49 -19.79 -8.78 -10.52
N HIS A 50 -18.46 -8.74 -10.74
CA HIS A 50 -17.48 -9.46 -9.93
C HIS A 50 -16.56 -8.54 -9.09
N SER A 51 -16.91 -7.28 -8.92
CA SER A 51 -16.12 -6.36 -8.12
C SER A 51 -16.04 -6.79 -6.66
N ALA A 52 -14.90 -7.41 -6.30
CA ALA A 52 -14.73 -8.11 -5.02
C ALA A 52 -14.38 -7.20 -3.85
N TYR A 53 -13.91 -5.98 -4.08
CA TYR A 53 -13.42 -5.13 -3.01
C TYR A 53 -14.40 -4.00 -2.70
N SER A 54 -14.88 -4.00 -1.48
CA SER A 54 -15.71 -2.97 -0.91
C SER A 54 -15.14 -2.53 0.43
N TYR A 55 -14.88 -1.23 0.57
CA TYR A 55 -14.33 -0.65 1.79
C TYR A 55 -15.38 0.09 2.63
N SER A 56 -16.58 0.26 2.11
CA SER A 56 -17.69 0.91 2.86
C SER A 56 -19.03 0.24 2.53
N VAL A 57 -20.03 0.50 3.37
CA VAL A 57 -21.39 0.00 3.15
C VAL A 57 -21.96 0.52 1.85
N GLU A 58 -21.71 1.79 1.52
CA GLU A 58 -22.14 2.42 0.27
C GLU A 58 -21.49 1.74 -0.94
N SER A 59 -20.18 1.52 -0.87
CA SER A 59 -19.46 0.79 -1.90
C SER A 59 -19.96 -0.65 -2.05
N PHE A 60 -20.32 -1.31 -0.94
CA PHE A 60 -20.88 -2.66 -0.97
C PHE A 60 -22.27 -2.72 -1.60
N ASN A 61 -23.10 -1.71 -1.34
CA ASN A 61 -24.47 -1.62 -1.85
C ASN A 61 -24.56 -1.03 -3.26
N SER A 62 -23.47 -0.53 -3.80
CA SER A 62 -23.39 0.01 -5.16
C SER A 62 -23.67 -1.08 -6.19
N LYS A 63 -24.37 -0.72 -7.26
CA LYS A 63 -24.68 -1.63 -8.36
C LYS A 63 -23.54 -1.71 -9.36
N ARG A 64 -22.88 -0.57 -9.64
CA ARG A 64 -21.84 -0.47 -10.65
C ARG A 64 -20.67 0.36 -10.10
N ARG A 65 -19.64 -0.34 -9.67
CA ARG A 65 -18.43 0.27 -9.07
C ARG A 65 -17.31 0.34 -10.08
N ALA A 66 -16.63 1.47 -10.15
CA ALA A 66 -15.40 1.64 -10.91
C ALA A 66 -14.24 2.04 -10.00
N SER A 67 -13.02 1.72 -10.44
CA SER A 67 -11.80 2.27 -9.85
C SER A 67 -11.14 3.21 -10.84
N THR A 68 -10.57 4.30 -10.33
CA THR A 68 -9.80 5.26 -11.12
C THR A 68 -8.55 5.69 -10.38
N CYS A 69 -7.52 6.11 -11.12
CA CYS A 69 -6.28 6.63 -10.58
C CYS A 69 -5.81 7.82 -11.43
N TRP A 70 -5.80 8.98 -10.82
CA TRP A 70 -5.38 10.23 -11.48
C TRP A 70 -3.99 10.68 -11.08
N GLU A 71 -3.65 10.53 -9.80
CA GLU A 71 -2.32 10.83 -9.28
C GLU A 71 -1.25 9.93 -9.87
N ARG A 72 -0.05 10.48 -10.06
CA ARG A 72 1.15 9.71 -10.38
C ARG A 72 2.28 10.13 -9.46
N GLY A 73 2.71 9.19 -8.63
CA GLY A 73 3.75 9.42 -7.62
C GLY A 73 3.18 9.78 -6.26
N CYS A 74 3.98 9.57 -5.24
CA CYS A 74 3.65 9.90 -3.85
C CYS A 74 4.82 10.68 -3.22
N PRO A 75 4.56 11.79 -2.49
CA PRO A 75 5.63 12.57 -1.88
C PRO A 75 6.25 11.91 -0.64
N ARG A 76 5.73 10.75 -0.21
CA ARG A 76 6.23 10.05 0.97
C ARG A 76 7.43 9.17 0.65
N GLY A 77 8.36 9.05 1.60
CA GLY A 77 9.59 8.28 1.45
C GLY A 77 9.56 6.89 2.09
N CYS A 78 8.40 6.24 2.18
CA CYS A 78 8.23 4.95 2.86
C CYS A 78 9.24 3.90 2.39
N THR A 79 9.94 3.28 3.33
CA THR A 79 11.01 2.32 3.05
C THR A 79 10.51 1.04 2.38
N PHE A 80 9.30 0.62 2.74
CA PHE A 80 8.68 -0.61 2.24
C PHE A 80 8.02 -0.47 0.86
N CYS A 81 7.80 0.77 0.39
CA CYS A 81 7.01 1.03 -0.80
C CYS A 81 7.85 0.90 -2.07
N SER A 82 7.48 -0.03 -2.96
CA SER A 82 8.12 -0.21 -4.26
C SER A 82 7.88 0.95 -5.22
N HIS A 83 6.82 1.73 -4.99
CA HIS A 83 6.49 2.91 -5.78
C HIS A 83 7.68 3.90 -5.80
N ASN A 84 8.34 4.09 -4.68
CA ASN A 84 9.55 4.89 -4.58
C ASN A 84 10.71 4.38 -5.46
N GLY A 85 10.73 3.10 -5.75
CA GLY A 85 11.72 2.50 -6.67
C GLY A 85 11.34 2.62 -8.14
N MET A 86 10.06 2.45 -8.47
CA MET A 86 9.59 2.46 -9.86
C MET A 86 9.57 3.85 -10.48
N SER A 87 9.36 4.89 -9.70
CA SER A 87 9.27 6.27 -10.19
C SER A 87 10.60 7.02 -10.10
N ARG A 88 11.68 6.39 -9.69
CA ARG A 88 12.99 7.04 -9.61
C ARG A 88 13.52 7.29 -11.01
N ILE A 89 13.77 8.56 -11.30
CA ILE A 89 14.48 9.02 -12.50
C ILE A 89 15.85 8.37 -12.63
N ASP A 90 16.38 7.81 -11.56
CA ASP A 90 17.68 7.14 -11.47
C ASP A 90 17.69 5.65 -11.77
N LEU A 91 16.68 5.12 -12.35
CA LEU A 91 16.83 3.82 -13.01
C LEU A 91 18.04 3.82 -13.98
N GLN A 92 18.47 4.99 -14.47
CA GLN A 92 19.72 5.13 -15.25
C GLN A 92 20.96 4.74 -14.45
N ASN A 93 21.09 5.18 -13.19
CA ASN A 93 22.19 4.78 -12.34
C ASN A 93 22.04 3.36 -11.80
N ILE A 94 20.82 2.86 -11.80
CA ILE A 94 20.51 1.48 -11.40
C ILE A 94 20.77 0.51 -12.55
N TYR A 95 20.45 0.88 -13.78
CA TYR A 95 20.50 0.02 -14.97
C TYR A 95 21.39 0.56 -16.09
N GLY A 96 22.00 1.74 -15.89
CA GLY A 96 22.96 2.30 -16.84
C GLY A 96 24.23 1.47 -16.86
N ASP A 97 24.69 1.16 -18.06
CA ASP A 97 25.97 0.56 -18.41
C ASP A 97 26.24 -0.91 -18.06
N GLY A 98 25.26 -1.73 -17.70
CA GLY A 98 25.38 -3.20 -17.70
C GLY A 98 26.35 -3.82 -16.67
N ASP A 99 27.19 -3.04 -16.02
CA ASP A 99 28.22 -3.48 -15.09
C ASP A 99 27.88 -3.22 -13.63
N ARG A 100 26.73 -3.77 -13.15
CA ARG A 100 26.49 -3.76 -11.71
C ARG A 100 27.39 -4.74 -10.98
N LYS A 101 28.26 -4.22 -10.18
CA LYS A 101 28.97 -5.03 -9.18
C LYS A 101 27.94 -5.48 -8.14
N LYS A 102 27.84 -6.78 -7.93
CA LYS A 102 27.03 -7.40 -6.89
C LYS A 102 27.33 -6.70 -5.55
N GLY A 103 26.34 -6.04 -4.97
CA GLY A 103 26.48 -5.36 -3.67
C GLY A 103 26.52 -3.83 -3.67
N GLU A 104 26.38 -3.16 -4.83
CA GLU A 104 26.19 -1.72 -4.80
C GLU A 104 24.81 -1.37 -4.25
N LYS A 105 24.80 -0.73 -3.08
CA LYS A 105 23.56 -0.22 -2.45
C LYS A 105 22.90 0.77 -3.40
N LEU A 106 21.57 0.70 -3.47
CA LEU A 106 20.77 1.74 -4.09
C LEU A 106 21.04 3.04 -3.34
N VAL A 107 21.85 3.91 -3.91
CA VAL A 107 22.05 5.24 -3.35
C VAL A 107 20.71 5.94 -3.50
N ARG A 108 20.07 6.29 -2.38
CA ARG A 108 19.01 7.29 -2.39
C ARG A 108 19.57 8.49 -3.13
N ILE A 109 18.92 8.93 -4.22
CA ILE A 109 19.29 10.21 -4.78
C ILE A 109 18.73 11.23 -3.83
N VAL A 110 19.62 11.70 -3.08
CA VAL A 110 19.47 12.85 -2.24
C VAL A 110 19.64 14.03 -3.18
N ASP A 111 18.66 14.95 -3.21
CA ASP A 111 18.91 16.27 -3.71
C ASP A 111 20.13 16.80 -2.96
N LYS A 112 21.22 17.05 -3.70
CA LYS A 112 22.50 17.40 -3.09
C LYS A 112 22.47 18.68 -2.25
N GLU A 113 21.40 19.47 -2.37
CA GLU A 113 21.20 20.70 -1.59
C GLU A 113 20.34 20.47 -0.33
N ASN A 114 19.45 19.48 -0.28
CA ASN A 114 18.49 19.32 0.83
C ASN A 114 18.47 17.94 1.48
N GLU A 115 19.30 16.99 1.06
CA GLU A 115 19.38 15.61 1.59
C GLU A 115 18.04 14.84 1.65
N THR A 116 16.98 15.33 1.03
CA THR A 116 15.66 14.69 1.03
C THR A 116 15.23 14.34 -0.38
N PHE A 117 14.97 13.06 -0.60
CA PHE A 117 14.37 12.60 -1.83
C PHE A 117 12.86 12.79 -1.79
N GLN A 118 12.32 13.65 -2.64
CA GLN A 118 10.89 13.75 -2.87
C GLN A 118 10.57 13.27 -4.29
N MET A 119 9.74 12.26 -4.36
CA MET A 119 9.13 11.88 -5.63
C MET A 119 8.21 13.01 -6.08
N PRO A 120 8.32 13.50 -7.33
CA PRO A 120 7.37 14.47 -7.83
C PRO A 120 6.01 13.80 -8.00
N ALA A 121 5.15 13.97 -7.01
CA ALA A 121 3.75 13.63 -7.16
C ALA A 121 3.12 14.61 -8.15
N ARG A 122 2.34 14.10 -9.10
CA ARG A 122 1.70 14.85 -10.18
C ARG A 122 0.23 14.51 -10.26
N TRP A 123 -0.57 15.51 -10.47
CA TRP A 123 -2.01 15.40 -10.63
C TRP A 123 -2.41 16.02 -11.96
N PRO A 124 -3.45 15.53 -12.63
CA PRO A 124 -4.13 16.30 -13.66
C PRO A 124 -4.86 17.47 -13.01
N THR A 125 -5.48 18.34 -13.80
CA THR A 125 -6.38 19.34 -13.23
C THR A 125 -7.58 18.67 -12.55
N PRO A 126 -8.20 19.30 -11.53
CA PRO A 126 -9.45 18.81 -10.96
C PRO A 126 -10.56 18.68 -12.00
N GLU A 127 -10.61 19.55 -12.99
CA GLU A 127 -11.54 19.53 -14.12
C GLU A 127 -11.39 18.26 -14.96
N TYR A 128 -10.15 17.83 -15.23
CA TYR A 128 -9.89 16.54 -15.91
C TYR A 128 -10.48 15.37 -15.10
N ALA A 129 -10.29 15.36 -13.79
CA ALA A 129 -10.83 14.31 -12.92
C ALA A 129 -12.37 14.32 -12.92
N ILE A 130 -13.00 15.50 -12.82
CA ILE A 130 -14.46 15.65 -12.89
C ILE A 130 -15.02 15.16 -14.24
N ASN A 131 -14.36 15.49 -15.34
CA ASN A 131 -14.79 15.02 -16.66
C ASN A 131 -14.68 13.50 -16.78
N ASN A 132 -13.66 12.86 -16.15
CA ASN A 132 -13.59 11.41 -16.07
C ASN A 132 -14.73 10.82 -15.23
N VAL A 133 -15.10 11.44 -14.11
CA VAL A 133 -16.27 11.00 -13.31
C VAL A 133 -17.56 11.08 -14.13
N LYS A 134 -17.77 12.18 -14.87
CA LYS A 134 -18.95 12.33 -15.75
C LYS A 134 -18.98 11.25 -16.82
N LEU A 135 -17.85 10.94 -17.44
CA LEU A 135 -17.75 9.88 -18.44
C LEU A 135 -18.10 8.50 -17.84
N LEU A 136 -17.59 8.18 -16.66
CA LEU A 136 -17.91 6.92 -15.96
C LEU A 136 -19.38 6.81 -15.62
N LYS A 137 -20.02 7.93 -15.22
CA LYS A 137 -21.45 8.01 -14.97
C LYS A 137 -22.26 7.85 -16.23
N ASP A 138 -22.02 8.69 -17.23
CA ASP A 138 -22.88 8.84 -18.40
C ASP A 138 -22.75 7.67 -19.40
N GLU A 139 -21.56 7.09 -19.55
CA GLU A 139 -21.33 5.99 -20.48
C GLU A 139 -21.42 4.60 -19.82
N LEU A 140 -21.17 4.50 -18.52
CA LEU A 140 -21.06 3.20 -17.83
C LEU A 140 -22.05 3.05 -16.68
N ASP A 141 -22.87 4.04 -16.40
CA ASP A 141 -23.86 4.04 -15.31
C ASP A 141 -23.25 3.70 -13.94
N VAL A 142 -22.02 4.22 -13.69
CA VAL A 142 -21.29 4.01 -12.44
C VAL A 142 -21.93 4.85 -11.34
N ASP A 143 -22.21 4.23 -10.20
CA ASP A 143 -22.82 4.87 -9.01
C ASP A 143 -21.84 4.96 -7.81
N PHE A 144 -20.66 4.34 -7.93
CA PHE A 144 -19.61 4.42 -6.94
C PHE A 144 -18.21 4.39 -7.57
N ILE A 145 -17.31 5.28 -7.10
CA ILE A 145 -15.92 5.34 -7.56
C ILE A 145 -14.95 5.14 -6.42
N SER A 146 -14.08 4.13 -6.54
CA SER A 146 -12.89 3.98 -5.71
C SER A 146 -11.74 4.71 -6.37
N ILE A 147 -11.33 5.84 -5.81
CA ILE A 147 -10.17 6.61 -6.27
C ILE A 147 -8.93 5.97 -5.61
N VAL A 148 -8.17 5.21 -6.41
CA VAL A 148 -7.00 4.47 -5.95
C VAL A 148 -5.70 5.26 -6.16
N ASP A 149 -5.80 6.57 -6.01
CA ASP A 149 -4.64 7.45 -5.97
C ASP A 149 -3.72 7.08 -4.81
N GLU A 150 -2.43 7.29 -4.99
CA GLU A 150 -1.41 6.94 -3.99
C GLU A 150 -1.65 7.67 -2.65
N ASN A 151 -2.06 8.94 -2.70
CA ASN A 151 -2.31 9.74 -1.52
C ASN A 151 -3.08 11.03 -1.84
N MET A 152 -4.37 10.95 -2.06
CA MET A 152 -5.20 12.10 -2.43
C MET A 152 -5.10 13.26 -1.42
N THR A 153 -4.89 12.96 -0.14
CA THR A 153 -4.77 14.00 0.90
C THR A 153 -3.41 14.68 0.94
N SER A 154 -2.44 14.27 0.14
CA SER A 154 -1.12 14.91 0.08
C SER A 154 -1.15 16.27 -0.62
N ASN A 155 -2.13 16.52 -1.52
CA ASN A 155 -2.35 17.78 -2.19
C ASN A 155 -3.72 18.38 -1.81
N LEU A 156 -3.80 18.94 -0.61
CA LEU A 156 -5.06 19.49 -0.08
C LEU A 156 -5.67 20.60 -0.93
N LYS A 157 -4.87 21.36 -1.69
CA LYS A 157 -5.38 22.38 -2.59
C LYS A 157 -6.16 21.73 -3.74
N TRP A 158 -5.58 20.72 -4.36
CA TRP A 158 -6.21 19.95 -5.42
C TRP A 158 -7.48 19.23 -4.92
N THR A 159 -7.38 18.58 -3.76
CA THR A 159 -8.52 17.87 -3.14
C THR A 159 -9.69 18.79 -2.84
N LYS A 160 -9.43 19.98 -2.28
CA LYS A 160 -10.49 20.98 -2.02
C LYS A 160 -11.16 21.45 -3.31
N GLU A 161 -10.39 21.70 -4.35
CA GLU A 161 -10.92 22.13 -5.63
C GLU A 161 -11.72 21.03 -6.32
N PHE A 162 -11.24 19.80 -6.31
CA PHE A 162 -11.99 18.64 -6.77
C PHE A 162 -13.34 18.51 -6.05
N CYS A 163 -13.35 18.57 -4.73
CA CYS A 163 -14.59 18.52 -3.94
C CYS A 163 -15.55 19.67 -4.28
N ARG A 164 -15.03 20.88 -4.47
CA ARG A 164 -15.84 22.04 -4.86
C ARG A 164 -16.54 21.81 -6.21
N LEU A 165 -15.78 21.40 -7.21
CA LEU A 165 -16.32 21.11 -8.55
C LEU A 165 -17.29 19.93 -8.52
N TYR A 166 -17.01 18.89 -7.72
CA TYR A 166 -17.88 17.73 -7.56
C TYR A 166 -19.29 18.11 -7.09
N VAL A 167 -19.36 19.03 -6.12
CA VAL A 167 -20.63 19.56 -5.60
C VAL A 167 -21.28 20.52 -6.60
N GLU A 168 -20.53 21.41 -7.24
CA GLU A 168 -21.08 22.36 -8.26
C GLU A 168 -21.73 21.62 -9.44
N GLU A 169 -21.15 20.49 -9.84
CA GLU A 169 -21.70 19.66 -10.90
C GLU A 169 -22.83 18.72 -10.43
N GLY A 170 -23.20 18.77 -9.13
CA GLY A 170 -24.24 17.96 -8.53
C GLY A 170 -23.92 16.47 -8.41
N LEU A 171 -22.66 16.07 -8.65
CA LEU A 171 -22.22 14.68 -8.64
C LEU A 171 -22.30 14.04 -7.25
N ASP A 172 -22.19 14.83 -6.18
CA ASP A 172 -22.32 14.39 -4.79
C ASP A 172 -23.65 13.71 -4.47
N LYS A 173 -24.69 14.00 -5.24
CA LYS A 173 -26.03 13.43 -5.10
C LYS A 173 -26.21 12.12 -5.86
N GLU A 174 -25.41 11.91 -6.90
CA GLU A 174 -25.58 10.80 -7.84
C GLU A 174 -24.53 9.72 -7.68
N ILE A 175 -23.27 10.10 -7.41
CA ILE A 175 -22.15 9.16 -7.30
C ILE A 175 -21.46 9.36 -5.96
N LYS A 176 -21.30 8.25 -5.22
CA LYS A 176 -20.45 8.24 -4.02
C LYS A 176 -19.04 7.79 -4.39
N TRP A 177 -18.09 8.15 -3.55
CA TRP A 177 -16.70 7.81 -3.78
C TRP A 177 -15.93 7.57 -2.49
N GLY A 178 -14.78 6.92 -2.61
CA GLY A 178 -13.84 6.73 -1.55
C GLY A 178 -12.41 6.78 -2.06
N THR A 179 -11.44 6.94 -1.17
CA THR A 179 -10.03 7.13 -1.56
C THR A 179 -9.05 6.68 -0.50
N LEU A 180 -7.75 6.82 -0.82
CA LEU A 180 -6.65 6.66 0.11
C LEU A 180 -6.09 8.03 0.54
N GLY A 181 -5.64 8.13 1.77
CA GLY A 181 -5.04 9.32 2.35
C GLY A 181 -3.94 9.01 3.35
N ASP A 182 -3.34 10.04 3.92
CA ASP A 182 -2.34 9.89 4.95
C ASP A 182 -2.67 10.68 6.23
N ALA A 183 -2.32 10.08 7.36
CA ALA A 183 -2.60 10.64 8.67
C ALA A 183 -1.96 12.01 8.93
N PRO A 184 -0.69 12.27 8.55
CA PRO A 184 -0.10 13.59 8.75
C PRO A 184 -0.87 14.74 8.11
N SER A 185 -1.34 14.55 6.87
CA SER A 185 -2.09 15.60 6.15
C SER A 185 -3.42 15.91 6.83
N VAL A 186 -4.16 14.87 7.24
CA VAL A 186 -5.42 15.03 7.97
C VAL A 186 -5.19 15.62 9.37
N ALA A 187 -4.17 15.19 10.08
CA ALA A 187 -3.85 15.71 11.41
C ALA A 187 -3.52 17.21 11.39
N VAL A 188 -2.85 17.68 10.32
CA VAL A 188 -2.52 19.12 10.16
C VAL A 188 -3.72 19.95 9.71
N LYS A 189 -4.57 19.40 8.84
CA LYS A 189 -5.72 20.07 8.24
C LYS A 189 -6.99 19.21 8.36
N PRO A 190 -7.52 19.03 9.57
CA PRO A 190 -8.63 18.11 9.84
C PRO A 190 -9.93 18.50 9.11
N GLU A 191 -10.12 19.77 8.78
CA GLU A 191 -11.29 20.25 8.03
C GLU A 191 -11.45 19.63 6.64
N ILE A 192 -10.39 19.00 6.11
CA ILE A 192 -10.45 18.33 4.80
C ILE A 192 -11.42 17.14 4.81
N VAL A 193 -11.53 16.44 5.93
CA VAL A 193 -12.42 15.28 6.07
C VAL A 193 -13.87 15.71 5.86
N LYS A 194 -14.29 16.82 6.49
CA LYS A 194 -15.63 17.37 6.28
C LYS A 194 -15.86 17.79 4.84
N THR A 195 -14.89 18.47 4.24
CA THR A 195 -14.96 18.89 2.83
C THR A 195 -15.17 17.70 1.89
N MET A 196 -14.42 16.63 2.10
CA MET A 196 -14.55 15.40 1.31
C MET A 196 -15.90 14.71 1.55
N LYS A 197 -16.34 14.61 2.80
CA LYS A 197 -17.65 14.04 3.16
C LYS A 197 -18.79 14.78 2.49
N ASP A 198 -18.79 16.10 2.59
CA ASP A 198 -19.82 16.96 1.98
C ASP A 198 -19.86 16.81 0.44
N ALA A 199 -18.75 16.45 -0.18
CA ALA A 199 -18.65 16.13 -1.61
C ALA A 199 -18.96 14.66 -1.95
N GLY A 200 -19.53 13.87 -1.03
CA GLY A 200 -19.96 12.50 -1.29
C GLY A 200 -18.92 11.42 -1.00
N CYS A 201 -17.79 11.77 -0.39
CA CYS A 201 -16.81 10.80 0.07
C CYS A 201 -17.37 9.97 1.24
N THR A 202 -17.33 8.65 1.13
CA THR A 202 -17.87 7.72 2.15
C THR A 202 -16.80 7.04 2.98
N TYR A 203 -15.59 6.92 2.45
CA TYR A 203 -14.43 6.41 3.20
C TYR A 203 -13.13 7.06 2.76
N ILE A 204 -12.20 7.13 3.71
CA ILE A 204 -10.79 7.42 3.45
C ILE A 204 -10.01 6.28 4.12
N SER A 205 -9.21 5.57 3.35
CA SER A 205 -8.33 4.52 3.86
C SER A 205 -6.95 5.07 4.15
N PHE A 206 -6.41 4.74 5.33
CA PHE A 206 -5.12 5.23 5.81
C PHE A 206 -4.16 4.08 6.09
N GLY A 207 -2.98 4.14 5.50
CA GLY A 207 -1.86 3.34 5.94
C GLY A 207 -1.30 3.88 7.26
N PHE A 208 -1.69 3.30 8.39
CA PHE A 208 -1.11 3.65 9.70
C PHE A 208 0.19 2.90 9.94
N GLU A 209 0.34 1.75 9.38
CA GLU A 209 1.47 0.84 9.37
C GLU A 209 1.83 0.30 10.76
N SER A 210 2.08 1.16 11.75
CA SER A 210 2.35 0.82 13.15
C SER A 210 1.88 1.94 14.07
N ALA A 211 1.62 1.65 15.33
CA ALA A 211 1.39 2.67 16.36
C ALA A 211 2.57 2.82 17.33
N SER A 212 3.68 2.10 17.09
CA SER A 212 4.96 2.37 17.76
C SER A 212 5.71 3.48 17.03
N ASP A 213 5.98 4.58 17.73
CA ASP A 213 6.76 5.69 17.17
C ASP A 213 8.19 5.26 16.79
N LYS A 214 8.77 4.26 17.47
CA LYS A 214 10.05 3.67 17.10
C LYS A 214 9.97 3.05 15.70
N VAL A 215 8.99 2.17 15.45
CA VAL A 215 8.79 1.50 14.15
C VAL A 215 8.46 2.52 13.06
N LEU A 216 7.60 3.49 13.35
CA LEU A 216 7.23 4.55 12.41
C LEU A 216 8.43 5.37 11.94
N ASN A 217 9.34 5.69 12.84
CA ASN A 217 10.51 6.52 12.53
C ASN A 217 11.70 5.72 12.00
N GLN A 218 11.94 4.53 12.54
CA GLN A 218 13.11 3.72 12.18
C GLN A 218 12.87 2.89 10.92
N ASP A 219 11.73 2.19 10.86
CA ASP A 219 11.47 1.22 9.81
C ASP A 219 10.63 1.79 8.66
N ILE A 220 9.55 2.50 8.98
CA ILE A 220 8.54 2.96 8.00
C ILE A 220 8.96 4.24 7.28
N GLN A 221 9.44 5.23 8.02
CA GLN A 221 9.91 6.52 7.49
C GLN A 221 8.90 7.28 6.61
N LYS A 222 7.61 7.18 6.94
CA LYS A 222 6.50 7.84 6.22
C LYS A 222 6.29 9.29 6.66
N GLY A 223 6.99 9.74 7.70
CA GLY A 223 6.81 11.07 8.29
C GLY A 223 5.54 11.17 9.14
N GLN A 224 5.11 10.08 9.74
CA GLN A 224 3.97 10.02 10.67
C GLN A 224 4.42 9.58 12.06
N ILE A 225 3.64 9.96 13.08
CA ILE A 225 3.82 9.58 14.48
C ILE A 225 2.46 9.17 15.05
N ARG A 226 2.45 8.43 16.15
CA ARG A 226 1.22 7.96 16.82
C ARG A 226 0.20 9.07 17.07
N ALA A 227 0.66 10.27 17.41
CA ALA A 227 -0.23 11.43 17.61
C ALA A 227 -1.01 11.82 16.33
N HIS A 228 -0.40 11.71 15.15
CA HIS A 228 -1.09 11.93 13.88
C HIS A 228 -2.19 10.89 13.67
N LEU A 229 -1.92 9.62 14.00
CA LEU A 229 -2.88 8.53 13.86
C LEU A 229 -4.11 8.77 14.74
N GLN A 230 -3.89 9.10 16.04
CA GLN A 230 -4.98 9.39 16.97
C GLN A 230 -5.81 10.59 16.50
N LYS A 231 -5.16 11.67 16.10
CA LYS A 231 -5.83 12.86 15.60
C LYS A 231 -6.68 12.55 14.36
N THR A 232 -6.20 11.69 13.49
CA THR A 232 -6.93 11.27 12.28
C THR A 232 -8.16 10.44 12.65
N VAL A 233 -8.04 9.48 13.55
CA VAL A 233 -9.19 8.70 14.06
C VAL A 233 -10.24 9.62 14.66
N ASP A 234 -9.83 10.51 15.57
CA ASP A 234 -10.75 11.45 16.23
C ASP A 234 -11.46 12.34 15.21
N THR A 235 -10.73 12.81 14.18
CA THR A 235 -11.30 13.65 13.11
C THR A 235 -12.31 12.89 12.27
N MET A 236 -12.01 11.63 11.90
CA MET A 236 -12.94 10.79 11.13
C MET A 236 -14.23 10.55 11.91
N LEU A 237 -14.11 10.14 13.18
CA LEU A 237 -15.27 9.88 14.05
C LEU A 237 -16.09 11.12 14.31
N ALA A 238 -15.46 12.28 14.51
CA ALA A 238 -16.16 13.56 14.67
C ALA A 238 -16.95 14.01 13.42
N ASN A 239 -16.64 13.43 12.27
CA ASN A 239 -17.37 13.63 11.02
C ASN A 239 -18.27 12.43 10.65
N ASP A 240 -18.60 11.54 11.58
CA ASP A 240 -19.39 10.33 11.35
C ASP A 240 -18.85 9.50 10.16
N MET A 241 -17.54 9.38 10.05
CA MET A 241 -16.86 8.54 9.08
C MET A 241 -16.05 7.47 9.82
N THR A 242 -16.17 6.23 9.40
CA THR A 242 -15.36 5.14 9.97
C THR A 242 -13.93 5.25 9.43
N PRO A 243 -12.92 5.34 10.31
CA PRO A 243 -11.53 5.31 9.86
C PRO A 243 -11.20 3.89 9.38
N LEU A 244 -10.92 3.75 8.08
CA LEU A 244 -10.39 2.52 7.52
C LEU A 244 -8.87 2.59 7.61
N THR A 245 -8.26 1.65 8.34
CA THR A 245 -6.85 1.71 8.62
C THR A 245 -6.17 0.39 8.33
N THR A 246 -4.97 0.46 7.76
CA THR A 246 -4.12 -0.70 7.55
C THR A 246 -2.89 -0.62 8.44
N PHE A 247 -2.45 -1.77 8.92
CA PHE A 247 -1.24 -1.91 9.72
C PHE A 247 -0.32 -2.96 9.11
N MET A 248 0.97 -2.81 9.35
CA MET A 248 1.97 -3.81 8.98
C MET A 248 2.58 -4.41 10.22
N MET A 249 2.95 -5.68 10.14
CA MET A 249 3.67 -6.41 11.16
C MET A 249 4.87 -7.14 10.57
N GLY A 250 5.90 -7.33 11.36
CA GLY A 250 7.15 -7.94 10.91
C GLY A 250 8.10 -6.96 10.25
N ASN A 251 8.05 -5.69 10.64
CA ASN A 251 9.05 -4.71 10.28
C ASN A 251 10.43 -5.12 10.83
N PRO A 252 11.55 -4.68 10.24
CA PRO A 252 12.88 -5.17 10.61
C PRO A 252 13.19 -5.13 12.10
N HIS A 253 12.92 -4.01 12.77
CA HIS A 253 13.25 -3.79 14.18
C HIS A 253 12.02 -3.81 15.11
N GLU A 254 10.87 -4.23 14.60
CA GLU A 254 9.62 -4.36 15.36
C GLU A 254 9.69 -5.58 16.27
N ASN A 255 9.76 -5.37 17.55
CA ASN A 255 9.70 -6.41 18.56
C ASN A 255 8.27 -6.59 19.10
N ILE A 256 8.11 -7.45 20.12
CA ILE A 256 6.79 -7.77 20.67
C ILE A 256 6.15 -6.56 21.38
N ASP A 257 6.95 -5.70 22.02
CA ASP A 257 6.43 -4.52 22.72
C ASP A 257 5.88 -3.50 21.71
N ASP A 258 6.58 -3.29 20.59
CA ASP A 258 6.15 -2.44 19.48
C ASP A 258 4.82 -2.93 18.88
N LEU A 259 4.70 -4.26 18.69
CA LEU A 259 3.49 -4.87 18.19
C LEU A 259 2.32 -4.72 19.18
N MET A 260 2.61 -4.83 20.48
CA MET A 260 1.61 -4.60 21.52
C MET A 260 1.13 -3.15 21.57
N GLU A 261 1.99 -2.17 21.38
CA GLU A 261 1.57 -0.77 21.24
C GLU A 261 0.58 -0.57 20.08
N THR A 262 0.81 -1.25 18.96
CA THR A 262 -0.08 -1.22 17.79
C THR A 262 -1.42 -1.85 18.09
N LEU A 263 -1.43 -2.99 18.75
CA LEU A 263 -2.65 -3.69 19.15
C LEU A 263 -3.47 -2.90 20.17
N ASP A 264 -2.81 -2.30 21.16
CA ASP A 264 -3.46 -1.48 22.17
C ASP A 264 -4.11 -0.24 21.54
N PHE A 265 -3.40 0.41 20.60
CA PHE A 265 -3.96 1.50 19.83
C PHE A 265 -5.23 1.07 19.07
N TRP A 266 -5.19 -0.10 18.45
CA TRP A 266 -6.32 -0.64 17.71
C TRP A 266 -7.55 -0.91 18.61
N ILE A 267 -7.34 -1.64 19.70
CA ILE A 267 -8.42 -1.99 20.64
C ILE A 267 -9.10 -0.72 21.16
N LYS A 268 -8.28 0.27 21.54
CA LYS A 268 -8.77 1.53 22.10
C LYS A 268 -9.59 2.32 21.10
N ASN A 269 -9.20 2.35 19.84
CA ASN A 269 -9.78 3.21 18.83
C ASN A 269 -10.91 2.55 18.03
N LYS A 270 -11.16 1.24 18.22
CA LYS A 270 -12.16 0.47 17.47
C LYS A 270 -12.05 0.69 15.94
N ALA A 271 -10.85 1.00 15.48
CA ALA A 271 -10.60 1.23 14.07
C ALA A 271 -10.79 -0.07 13.28
N SER A 272 -11.24 0.03 12.05
CA SER A 272 -11.18 -1.10 11.12
C SER A 272 -9.71 -1.43 10.84
N ILE A 273 -9.33 -2.68 10.96
CA ILE A 273 -7.95 -3.10 10.74
C ILE A 273 -7.88 -4.16 9.65
N ASP A 274 -6.96 -3.93 8.73
CA ASP A 274 -6.44 -4.96 7.86
C ASP A 274 -4.90 -5.05 8.09
N PRO A 275 -4.44 -6.04 8.88
CA PRO A 275 -3.03 -6.20 9.17
C PRO A 275 -2.34 -6.91 8.00
N PHE A 276 -1.30 -6.28 7.47
CA PHE A 276 -0.44 -6.84 6.43
C PHE A 276 0.89 -7.30 7.03
N ILE A 277 1.47 -8.35 6.43
CA ILE A 277 2.84 -8.72 6.74
C ILE A 277 3.75 -7.82 5.91
N CYS A 278 4.76 -7.24 6.57
CA CYS A 278 5.76 -6.43 5.91
C CYS A 278 6.51 -7.27 4.87
N THR A 279 6.19 -7.06 3.60
CA THR A 279 6.75 -7.80 2.48
C THR A 279 7.79 -6.93 1.77
N PRO A 280 9.02 -7.43 1.62
CA PRO A 280 10.09 -6.70 0.94
C PRO A 280 9.89 -6.76 -0.58
N TYR A 281 9.10 -5.84 -1.13
CA TYR A 281 8.87 -5.76 -2.57
C TYR A 281 10.11 -5.27 -3.31
N VAL A 282 10.44 -5.94 -4.41
CA VAL A 282 11.51 -5.51 -5.33
C VAL A 282 11.25 -4.07 -5.77
N GLY A 283 12.28 -3.24 -5.73
CA GLY A 283 12.17 -1.80 -5.99
C GLY A 283 12.04 -0.94 -4.73
N SER A 284 11.71 -1.53 -3.57
CA SER A 284 11.66 -0.78 -2.31
C SER A 284 13.05 -0.66 -1.67
N PRO A 285 13.32 0.43 -0.91
CA PRO A 285 14.52 0.51 -0.08
C PRO A 285 14.66 -0.70 0.85
N LEU A 286 13.56 -1.13 1.46
CA LEU A 286 13.51 -2.28 2.36
C LEU A 286 14.02 -3.57 1.71
N PHE A 287 13.67 -3.80 0.43
CA PHE A 287 14.18 -4.97 -0.30
C PHE A 287 15.70 -4.91 -0.48
N TYR A 288 16.20 -3.77 -0.94
CA TYR A 288 17.62 -3.66 -1.25
C TYR A 288 18.51 -3.65 -0.01
N ASP A 289 18.03 -3.07 1.09
CA ASP A 289 18.74 -3.09 2.38
C ASP A 289 18.84 -4.51 2.97
N ASN A 290 17.93 -5.41 2.58
CA ASN A 290 17.84 -6.79 3.06
C ASN A 290 17.97 -7.83 1.93
N GLN A 291 18.49 -7.45 0.75
CA GLN A 291 18.41 -8.23 -0.47
C GLN A 291 18.97 -9.67 -0.32
N ASP A 292 20.15 -9.81 0.24
CA ASP A 292 20.80 -11.12 0.38
C ASP A 292 20.00 -12.06 1.30
N PHE A 293 19.52 -11.54 2.42
CA PHE A 293 18.67 -12.28 3.35
C PHE A 293 17.32 -12.69 2.73
N VAL A 294 16.71 -11.80 1.96
CA VAL A 294 15.45 -12.07 1.27
C VAL A 294 15.62 -13.11 0.16
N LEU A 295 16.66 -12.97 -0.67
CA LEU A 295 16.94 -13.92 -1.75
C LEU A 295 17.30 -15.29 -1.23
N GLN A 296 18.07 -15.39 -0.13
CA GLN A 296 18.35 -16.67 0.52
C GLN A 296 17.07 -17.38 0.96
N GLN A 297 16.12 -16.68 1.56
CA GLN A 297 14.84 -17.26 1.96
C GLN A 297 14.04 -17.79 0.77
N TYR A 298 14.03 -17.06 -0.35
CA TYR A 298 13.37 -17.54 -1.56
C TYR A 298 14.04 -18.80 -2.12
N ASP A 299 15.36 -18.84 -2.17
CA ASP A 299 16.12 -20.02 -2.64
C ASP A 299 15.87 -21.25 -1.77
N GLU A 300 15.89 -21.10 -0.44
CA GLU A 300 15.61 -22.18 0.50
C GLU A 300 14.19 -22.73 0.33
N ARG A 301 13.21 -21.84 0.15
CA ARG A 301 11.82 -22.24 -0.04
C ARG A 301 11.56 -22.89 -1.37
N LEU A 302 12.11 -22.35 -2.45
CA LEU A 302 12.00 -22.99 -3.76
C LEU A 302 12.55 -24.41 -3.73
N LYS A 303 13.66 -24.65 -3.03
CA LYS A 303 14.18 -26.02 -2.82
C LYS A 303 13.16 -26.91 -2.11
N LEU A 304 12.55 -26.42 -1.02
CA LEU A 304 11.53 -27.18 -0.28
C LEU A 304 10.29 -27.47 -1.15
N VAL A 305 9.86 -26.52 -1.96
CA VAL A 305 8.73 -26.71 -2.91
C VAL A 305 9.08 -27.80 -3.92
N PHE A 306 10.25 -27.73 -4.55
CA PHE A 306 10.69 -28.74 -5.53
C PHE A 306 10.90 -30.12 -4.93
N GLU A 307 11.23 -30.21 -3.64
CA GLU A 307 11.36 -31.46 -2.91
C GLU A 307 10.02 -32.00 -2.37
N GLY A 308 8.91 -31.28 -2.57
CA GLY A 308 7.60 -31.64 -2.01
C GLY A 308 7.53 -31.59 -0.48
N LYS A 309 8.45 -30.84 0.15
CA LYS A 309 8.59 -30.75 1.62
C LYS A 309 8.06 -29.43 2.20
N ALA A 310 7.52 -28.58 1.38
CA ALA A 310 7.02 -27.28 1.81
C ALA A 310 5.68 -27.45 2.57
N HIS A 311 5.76 -27.59 3.86
CA HIS A 311 4.61 -27.66 4.75
C HIS A 311 4.70 -26.60 5.84
N VAL A 312 3.53 -26.15 6.33
CA VAL A 312 3.46 -25.32 7.54
C VAL A 312 4.05 -26.10 8.71
N ASP A 313 4.94 -25.47 9.46
CA ASP A 313 5.54 -26.07 10.63
C ASP A 313 4.48 -26.32 11.72
N LYS A 314 4.11 -27.59 11.89
CA LYS A 314 3.08 -28.01 12.85
C LYS A 314 3.47 -27.71 14.31
N GLU A 315 4.77 -27.62 14.61
CA GLU A 315 5.24 -27.27 15.94
C GLU A 315 4.97 -25.81 16.27
N ILE A 316 5.13 -24.91 15.29
CA ILE A 316 4.77 -23.49 15.46
C ILE A 316 3.27 -23.35 15.70
N VAL A 317 2.46 -24.03 14.90
CA VAL A 317 0.99 -24.05 15.06
C VAL A 317 0.61 -24.54 16.47
N ALA A 318 1.20 -25.63 16.94
CA ALA A 318 0.95 -26.16 18.26
C ALA A 318 1.45 -25.25 19.39
N LYS A 319 2.63 -24.65 19.25
CA LYS A 319 3.21 -23.70 20.20
C LYS A 319 2.31 -22.51 20.46
N TRP A 320 1.66 -22.00 19.42
CA TRP A 320 0.75 -20.86 19.53
C TRP A 320 -0.70 -21.25 19.88
N LYS A 321 -0.98 -22.54 20.13
CA LYS A 321 -2.30 -23.07 20.48
C LYS A 321 -3.43 -22.60 19.56
N LEU A 322 -3.16 -22.59 18.27
CA LEU A 322 -4.07 -22.16 17.22
C LEU A 322 -5.14 -23.23 16.97
N SER A 323 -6.25 -23.24 17.69
CA SER A 323 -7.27 -24.28 17.60
C SER A 323 -7.97 -24.35 16.23
N ALA A 324 -8.97 -23.52 15.99
CA ALA A 324 -9.78 -23.60 14.78
C ALA A 324 -9.10 -23.00 13.51
N LEU A 325 -7.97 -22.33 13.68
CA LEU A 325 -7.17 -21.73 12.61
C LEU A 325 -6.17 -22.72 12.01
N ASP A 326 -5.87 -23.78 12.72
CA ASP A 326 -4.87 -24.78 12.30
C ASP A 326 -5.20 -25.37 10.93
N LYS A 327 -6.49 -25.67 10.71
CA LYS A 327 -6.95 -26.18 9.43
C LYS A 327 -6.82 -25.17 8.31
N PHE A 328 -7.24 -23.92 8.55
CA PHE A 328 -7.11 -22.84 7.57
C PHE A 328 -5.64 -22.54 7.25
N MET A 329 -4.77 -22.50 8.27
CA MET A 329 -3.34 -22.32 8.11
C MET A 329 -2.69 -23.49 7.34
N THR A 330 -3.13 -24.70 7.59
CA THR A 330 -2.66 -25.89 6.86
C THR A 330 -3.14 -25.87 5.41
N ASP A 331 -4.39 -25.49 5.19
CA ASP A 331 -4.99 -25.43 3.86
C ASP A 331 -4.41 -24.26 3.00
N CYS A 332 -3.96 -23.18 3.66
CA CYS A 332 -3.29 -22.04 3.03
C CYS A 332 -1.76 -22.17 3.04
N GLY A 333 -1.21 -23.30 3.45
CA GLY A 333 0.23 -23.54 3.62
C GLY A 333 1.05 -23.18 2.38
N ASP A 334 0.52 -23.41 1.21
CA ASP A 334 1.18 -23.10 -0.06
C ASP A 334 1.40 -21.61 -0.27
N ALA A 335 0.51 -20.74 0.21
CA ALA A 335 0.65 -19.29 0.09
C ALA A 335 1.81 -18.74 0.94
N PHE A 336 2.14 -19.38 2.05
CA PHE A 336 3.25 -18.98 2.93
C PHE A 336 4.63 -19.24 2.32
N GLN A 337 4.72 -20.13 1.38
CA GLN A 337 5.98 -20.60 0.80
C GLN A 337 6.65 -19.53 -0.07
N TYR A 338 5.88 -18.55 -0.54
CA TYR A 338 6.36 -17.53 -1.47
C TYR A 338 6.64 -16.17 -0.82
N THR A 339 6.46 -16.05 0.50
CA THR A 339 6.68 -14.80 1.22
C THR A 339 8.00 -14.83 1.97
N ALA A 340 8.83 -13.82 1.82
CA ALA A 340 10.01 -13.57 2.64
C ALA A 340 9.71 -12.57 3.76
N THR A 341 10.43 -12.64 4.86
CA THR A 341 10.36 -11.64 5.94
C THR A 341 11.66 -10.86 6.06
N VAL A 342 11.56 -9.64 6.55
CA VAL A 342 12.68 -8.82 6.99
C VAL A 342 12.75 -8.71 8.51
N SER A 343 11.81 -9.33 9.22
CA SER A 343 11.75 -9.29 10.67
C SER A 343 12.95 -9.99 11.31
N GLN A 344 13.56 -9.33 12.29
CA GLN A 344 14.61 -9.90 13.12
C GLN A 344 14.04 -10.70 14.30
N TYR A 345 12.75 -10.60 14.60
CA TYR A 345 12.09 -11.16 15.78
C TYR A 345 11.06 -12.23 15.48
N PHE A 346 10.46 -12.23 14.30
CA PHE A 346 9.35 -13.12 13.96
C PHE A 346 9.64 -13.91 12.69
N THR A 347 9.35 -15.17 12.72
CA THR A 347 9.30 -16.02 11.53
C THR A 347 8.01 -15.78 10.74
N ILE A 348 7.97 -16.14 9.47
CA ILE A 348 6.76 -15.99 8.65
C ILE A 348 5.57 -16.74 9.23
N PRO A 349 5.66 -18.01 9.64
CA PRO A 349 4.53 -18.69 10.28
C PRO A 349 3.99 -17.96 11.50
N GLU A 350 4.87 -17.37 12.31
CA GLU A 350 4.46 -16.57 13.47
C GLU A 350 3.71 -15.29 13.06
N LEU A 351 4.19 -14.57 12.05
CA LEU A 351 3.51 -13.38 11.52
C LEU A 351 2.13 -13.72 10.97
N PHE A 352 1.98 -14.83 10.28
CA PHE A 352 0.68 -15.27 9.80
C PHE A 352 -0.25 -15.70 10.93
N ALA A 353 0.27 -16.36 11.95
CA ALA A 353 -0.48 -16.69 13.15
C ALA A 353 -1.02 -15.42 13.82
N LEU A 354 -0.17 -14.42 14.01
CA LEU A 354 -0.53 -13.12 14.56
C LEU A 354 -1.57 -12.40 13.70
N LYS A 355 -1.37 -12.37 12.37
CA LYS A 355 -2.33 -11.77 11.42
C LYS A 355 -3.73 -12.41 11.56
N ASN A 356 -3.80 -13.72 11.58
CA ASN A 356 -5.07 -14.43 11.67
C ASN A 356 -5.82 -14.18 12.99
N PHE A 357 -5.08 -14.01 14.08
CA PHE A 357 -5.67 -13.60 15.35
C PHE A 357 -6.26 -12.19 15.30
N MET A 358 -5.51 -11.26 14.72
CA MET A 358 -5.97 -9.90 14.55
C MET A 358 -7.23 -9.86 13.69
N TYR A 359 -7.23 -10.58 12.59
CA TYR A 359 -8.36 -10.64 11.66
C TYR A 359 -9.65 -11.18 12.30
N LYS A 360 -9.53 -12.12 13.23
CA LYS A 360 -10.67 -12.69 13.95
C LYS A 360 -11.12 -11.87 15.16
N HIS A 361 -10.58 -10.70 15.36
CA HIS A 361 -10.87 -9.80 16.47
C HIS A 361 -10.63 -10.42 17.89
N ASP A 362 -9.81 -11.46 17.98
CA ASP A 362 -9.41 -12.05 19.28
C ASP A 362 -8.16 -11.35 19.83
N ALA A 363 -8.25 -10.03 19.90
CA ALA A 363 -7.15 -9.17 20.33
C ALA A 363 -6.66 -9.50 21.75
N ARG A 364 -7.56 -9.93 22.67
CA ARG A 364 -7.16 -10.32 24.04
C ARG A 364 -6.27 -11.55 24.03
N ARG A 365 -6.63 -12.55 23.26
CA ARG A 365 -5.85 -13.77 23.14
C ARG A 365 -4.50 -13.53 22.49
N LEU A 366 -4.47 -12.66 21.48
CA LEU A 366 -3.25 -12.23 20.84
C LEU A 366 -2.30 -11.55 21.83
N LEU A 367 -2.81 -10.62 22.66
CA LEU A 367 -2.03 -9.95 23.71
C LEU A 367 -1.47 -10.96 24.71
N GLN A 368 -2.28 -11.92 25.15
CA GLN A 368 -1.81 -12.97 26.06
C GLN A 368 -0.70 -13.83 25.45
N MET A 369 -0.83 -14.20 24.19
CA MET A 369 0.19 -14.97 23.49
C MET A 369 1.47 -14.17 23.26
N ALA A 370 1.35 -12.90 22.91
CA ALA A 370 2.48 -11.99 22.78
C ALA A 370 3.26 -11.86 24.11
N HIS A 371 2.56 -11.68 25.22
CA HIS A 371 3.18 -11.66 26.55
C HIS A 371 3.88 -12.98 26.91
N GLN A 372 3.24 -14.11 26.67
CA GLN A 372 3.84 -15.41 26.97
C GLN A 372 5.14 -15.63 26.20
N ARG A 373 5.21 -15.20 24.94
CA ARG A 373 6.43 -15.29 24.15
C ARG A 373 7.52 -14.38 24.67
N PHE A 374 7.17 -13.15 25.00
CA PHE A 374 8.13 -12.19 25.55
C PHE A 374 8.80 -12.71 26.85
N GLU A 375 8.03 -13.35 27.72
CA GLU A 375 8.56 -13.98 28.93
C GLU A 375 9.48 -15.20 28.64
N GLN A 376 9.24 -15.89 27.51
CA GLN A 376 10.08 -17.05 27.11
C GLN A 376 11.38 -16.65 26.39
N THR A 377 11.46 -15.41 25.89
CA THR A 377 12.64 -14.89 25.18
C THR A 377 13.54 -14.03 26.06
N LYS A 378 13.11 -13.69 27.29
CA LYS A 378 13.91 -13.15 28.37
C LYS A 378 14.64 -14.28 29.10
#